data_7565e66b21487291cea6988c0cf683c4
#
_entry.id   7565e66b21487291cea6988c0cf683c4
#
_cell.length_a   1.000
_cell.length_b   1.000
_cell.length_c   1.000
_cell.angle_alpha   90.00
_cell.angle_beta   90.00
_cell.angle_gamma   90.00
#
_symmetry.space_group_name_H-M   'P 1'
#
loop_
_entity.id
_entity.type
_entity.pdbx_description
1 polymer ?
#
loop_
_entity_poly.entity_id
_entity_poly.type
_entity_poly.pdbx_seq_one_letter_code
_entity_poly.pdbx_strand_id
1 'polypeptide(L)'
;MPEGPEIRRAADHLSAALAGRKARLVEFAFPTLHAAATRLTGQTVTRVEPRGKAMLTHFSGGETIYSHNQLYGEWRLLGIGESPQASLQVRLAIHTAESVAVLYSASAIEVWNSADLHRHPYLRRLGVELLSPDTRAASVADQVNDPRWARKGIAGALLDQGFLAGVGNYLRSEILFVARIDPNARIGDLTIAGKRALARAALNLTRQSYRTGGIT
;
A
#
# COMPACT_ATOMS: atom_id res chain seq x y z
N MET A 1 6.68 2.95 10.14
CA MET A 1 6.40 2.78 8.69
C MET A 1 4.96 2.31 8.59
N PRO A 2 4.12 2.99 7.84
CA PRO A 2 2.75 2.52 7.60
C PRO A 2 2.76 1.15 6.91
N GLU A 3 1.83 0.28 7.33
CA GLU A 3 1.64 -1.05 6.77
C GLU A 3 0.37 -1.08 5.90
N GLY A 4 -0.02 -2.22 5.39
CA GLY A 4 -1.17 -2.37 4.48
C GLY A 4 -2.46 -1.69 5.00
N PRO A 5 -2.85 -1.88 6.26
CA PRO A 5 -4.05 -1.25 6.83
C PRO A 5 -4.02 0.29 6.76
N GLU A 6 -2.89 0.91 7.11
CA GLU A 6 -2.74 2.37 7.09
C GLU A 6 -2.78 2.90 5.65
N ILE A 7 -2.08 2.22 4.73
CA ILE A 7 -2.09 2.59 3.32
C ILE A 7 -3.48 2.44 2.72
N ARG A 8 -4.21 1.39 3.07
CA ARG A 8 -5.60 1.19 2.61
C ARG A 8 -6.51 2.31 3.11
N ARG A 9 -6.47 2.68 4.40
CA ARG A 9 -7.26 3.80 4.92
C ARG A 9 -6.91 5.13 4.24
N ALA A 10 -5.61 5.38 4.04
CA ALA A 10 -5.18 6.57 3.30
C ALA A 10 -5.70 6.58 1.86
N ALA A 11 -5.65 5.43 1.18
CA ALA A 11 -6.18 5.30 -0.18
C ALA A 11 -7.70 5.52 -0.25
N ASP A 12 -8.45 4.97 0.71
CA ASP A 12 -9.91 5.17 0.78
C ASP A 12 -10.26 6.66 1.03
N HIS A 13 -9.52 7.34 1.91
CA HIS A 13 -9.66 8.79 2.17
C HIS A 13 -9.35 9.62 0.93
N LEU A 14 -8.24 9.33 0.27
CA LEU A 14 -7.84 10.02 -0.95
C LEU A 14 -8.80 9.72 -2.10
N SER A 15 -9.29 8.49 -2.21
CA SER A 15 -10.26 8.10 -3.23
C SER A 15 -11.55 8.88 -3.08
N ALA A 16 -12.06 9.03 -1.86
CA ALA A 16 -13.26 9.83 -1.58
C ALA A 16 -13.08 11.31 -1.96
N ALA A 17 -11.87 11.84 -1.80
CA ALA A 17 -11.58 13.25 -2.09
C ALA A 17 -11.20 13.51 -3.56
N LEU A 18 -10.65 12.55 -4.27
CA LEU A 18 -10.06 12.77 -5.60
C LEU A 18 -10.79 12.05 -6.73
N ALA A 19 -11.36 10.86 -6.49
CA ALA A 19 -11.96 10.06 -7.56
C ALA A 19 -13.14 10.79 -8.23
N GLY A 20 -13.14 10.81 -9.55
CA GLY A 20 -14.10 11.54 -10.36
C GLY A 20 -13.82 13.04 -10.48
N ARG A 21 -12.82 13.58 -9.77
CA ARG A 21 -12.49 15.00 -9.80
C ARG A 21 -11.35 15.32 -10.76
N LYS A 22 -11.43 16.51 -11.33
CA LYS A 22 -10.38 17.06 -12.19
C LYS A 22 -9.21 17.54 -11.34
N ALA A 23 -8.01 17.06 -11.60
CA ALA A 23 -6.78 17.57 -11.04
C ALA A 23 -6.46 18.91 -11.72
N ARG A 24 -6.79 20.03 -11.08
CA ARG A 24 -6.57 21.38 -11.61
C ARG A 24 -5.08 21.71 -11.75
N LEU A 25 -4.29 21.18 -10.83
CA LEU A 25 -2.83 21.30 -10.82
C LEU A 25 -2.24 20.05 -10.16
N VAL A 26 -1.17 19.52 -10.74
CA VAL A 26 -0.34 18.47 -10.14
C VAL A 26 1.09 19.01 -10.03
N GLU A 27 1.69 18.90 -8.85
CA GLU A 27 3.02 19.38 -8.57
C GLU A 27 3.88 18.27 -8.00
N PHE A 28 5.09 18.11 -8.52
CA PHE A 28 6.11 17.22 -7.97
C PHE A 28 7.33 18.03 -7.54
N ALA A 29 7.90 17.71 -6.39
CA ALA A 29 9.19 18.29 -5.96
C ALA A 29 10.38 17.75 -6.77
N PHE A 30 10.22 16.64 -7.47
CA PHE A 30 11.30 16.03 -8.27
C PHE A 30 11.32 16.60 -9.68
N PRO A 31 12.41 17.26 -10.12
CA PRO A 31 12.50 17.85 -11.47
C PRO A 31 12.25 16.86 -12.60
N THR A 32 12.65 15.60 -12.43
CA THR A 32 12.42 14.53 -13.40
C THR A 32 10.94 14.22 -13.68
N LEU A 33 10.05 14.65 -12.79
CA LEU A 33 8.60 14.44 -12.91
C LEU A 33 7.83 15.70 -13.36
N HIS A 34 8.49 16.84 -13.58
CA HIS A 34 7.82 18.08 -13.98
C HIS A 34 7.07 17.94 -15.31
N ALA A 35 7.64 17.22 -16.30
CA ALA A 35 6.94 16.94 -17.55
C ALA A 35 5.66 16.09 -17.35
N ALA A 36 5.68 15.16 -16.39
CA ALA A 36 4.50 14.39 -16.02
C ALA A 36 3.46 15.27 -15.30
N ALA A 37 3.89 16.20 -14.45
CA ALA A 37 3.00 17.18 -13.81
C ALA A 37 2.14 17.92 -14.83
N THR A 38 2.78 18.41 -15.90
CA THR A 38 2.09 19.13 -16.99
C THR A 38 1.06 18.23 -17.69
N ARG A 39 1.39 16.96 -17.95
CA ARG A 39 0.46 16.03 -18.61
C ARG A 39 -0.72 15.64 -17.73
N LEU A 40 -0.49 15.46 -16.42
CA LEU A 40 -1.52 15.06 -15.46
C LEU A 40 -2.44 16.22 -15.07
N THR A 41 -1.94 17.45 -15.11
CA THR A 41 -2.76 18.64 -14.85
C THR A 41 -3.88 18.76 -15.87
N GLY A 42 -5.10 18.94 -15.37
CA GLY A 42 -6.31 19.02 -16.17
C GLY A 42 -6.99 17.67 -16.41
N GLN A 43 -6.34 16.55 -16.11
CA GLN A 43 -6.96 15.22 -16.20
C GLN A 43 -7.85 14.92 -14.98
N THR A 44 -8.77 13.98 -15.14
CA THR A 44 -9.61 13.47 -14.05
C THR A 44 -8.89 12.33 -13.34
N VAL A 45 -8.83 12.37 -12.00
CA VAL A 45 -8.45 11.20 -11.20
C VAL A 45 -9.58 10.18 -11.28
N THR A 46 -9.32 9.02 -11.85
CA THR A 46 -10.33 7.98 -12.04
C THR A 46 -10.46 7.08 -10.81
N ARG A 47 -9.35 6.81 -10.14
CA ARG A 47 -9.30 5.88 -9.01
C ARG A 47 -8.04 6.12 -8.17
N VAL A 48 -8.15 5.91 -6.85
CA VAL A 48 -7.00 5.76 -5.93
C VAL A 48 -7.12 4.41 -5.26
N GLU A 49 -6.06 3.61 -5.29
CA GLU A 49 -6.06 2.27 -4.71
C GLU A 49 -4.72 1.90 -4.08
N PRO A 50 -4.72 1.09 -2.99
CA PRO A 50 -3.50 0.55 -2.42
C PRO A 50 -3.06 -0.70 -3.20
N ARG A 51 -1.75 -0.91 -3.26
CA ARG A 51 -1.14 -2.16 -3.74
C ARG A 51 -0.01 -2.55 -2.78
N GLY A 52 -0.29 -3.49 -1.88
CA GLY A 52 0.59 -3.80 -0.75
C GLY A 52 0.80 -2.58 0.15
N LYS A 53 2.01 -2.02 0.17
CA LYS A 53 2.36 -0.78 0.90
C LYS A 53 2.53 0.43 -0.02
N ALA A 54 2.23 0.29 -1.30
CA ALA A 54 2.22 1.37 -2.26
C ALA A 54 0.81 1.90 -2.49
N MET A 55 0.71 3.08 -3.09
CA MET A 55 -0.53 3.72 -3.52
C MET A 55 -0.44 4.04 -5.00
N LEU A 56 -1.52 3.76 -5.72
CA LEU A 56 -1.70 4.09 -7.12
C LEU A 56 -2.80 5.13 -7.28
N THR A 57 -2.50 6.22 -7.96
CA THR A 57 -3.48 7.26 -8.33
C THR A 57 -3.59 7.27 -9.86
N HIS A 58 -4.73 6.83 -10.37
CA HIS A 58 -4.99 6.66 -11.79
C HIS A 58 -5.64 7.88 -12.40
N PHE A 59 -5.22 8.24 -13.62
CA PHE A 59 -5.73 9.39 -14.35
C PHE A 59 -6.38 8.98 -15.66
N SER A 60 -7.32 9.81 -16.13
CA SER A 60 -8.13 9.56 -17.33
C SER A 60 -7.32 9.47 -18.62
N GLY A 61 -6.12 10.07 -18.66
CA GLY A 61 -5.19 10.00 -19.79
C GLY A 61 -4.37 8.71 -19.87
N GLY A 62 -4.66 7.71 -19.00
CA GLY A 62 -3.98 6.42 -19.04
C GLY A 62 -2.63 6.42 -18.32
N GLU A 63 -2.34 7.43 -17.53
CA GLU A 63 -1.17 7.49 -16.64
C GLU A 63 -1.57 7.21 -15.19
N THR A 64 -0.63 6.67 -14.41
CA THR A 64 -0.80 6.37 -12.99
C THR A 64 0.40 6.87 -12.21
N ILE A 65 0.16 7.63 -11.14
CA ILE A 65 1.17 7.92 -10.14
C ILE A 65 1.30 6.72 -9.22
N TYR A 66 2.49 6.13 -9.16
CA TYR A 66 2.92 5.22 -8.12
C TYR A 66 3.56 6.01 -7.00
N SER A 67 3.19 5.77 -5.75
CA SER A 67 3.87 6.32 -4.59
C SER A 67 4.03 5.28 -3.49
N HIS A 68 5.13 5.37 -2.76
CA HIS A 68 5.39 4.53 -1.59
C HIS A 68 5.85 5.40 -0.43
N ASN A 69 5.10 5.36 0.67
CA ASN A 69 5.36 6.22 1.83
C ASN A 69 6.72 5.94 2.49
N GLN A 70 7.24 4.72 2.33
CA GLN A 70 8.45 4.28 3.01
C GLN A 70 8.36 4.49 4.54
N LEU A 71 9.36 5.10 5.17
CA LEU A 71 9.38 5.28 6.62
C LEU A 71 8.67 6.57 7.06
N TYR A 72 8.83 7.64 6.31
CA TYR A 72 8.43 9.00 6.72
C TYR A 72 7.34 9.63 5.85
N GLY A 73 6.98 8.99 4.74
CA GLY A 73 5.98 9.52 3.83
C GLY A 73 4.59 9.50 4.47
N GLU A 74 3.86 10.59 4.28
CA GLU A 74 2.50 10.74 4.78
C GLU A 74 1.63 11.48 3.76
N TRP A 75 0.47 10.92 3.47
CA TRP A 75 -0.56 11.59 2.71
C TRP A 75 -1.48 12.39 3.63
N ARG A 76 -1.78 13.63 3.27
CA ARG A 76 -2.79 14.47 3.94
C ARG A 76 -3.70 15.12 2.92
N LEU A 77 -4.96 15.34 3.34
CA LEU A 77 -5.91 16.19 2.63
C LEU A 77 -5.96 17.53 3.31
N LEU A 78 -5.81 18.59 2.52
CA LEU A 78 -5.94 19.98 2.95
C LEU A 78 -7.22 20.56 2.35
N GLY A 79 -7.92 21.38 3.10
CA GLY A 79 -9.02 22.21 2.62
C GLY A 79 -8.52 23.33 1.70
N ILE A 80 -9.46 23.97 1.00
CA ILE A 80 -9.14 25.15 0.19
C ILE A 80 -8.67 26.29 1.09
N GLY A 81 -7.52 26.87 0.76
CA GLY A 81 -6.89 27.93 1.55
C GLY A 81 -5.99 27.45 2.69
N GLU A 82 -5.98 26.15 2.98
CA GLU A 82 -5.02 25.61 3.92
C GLU A 82 -3.64 25.50 3.27
N SER A 83 -2.60 25.87 4.02
CA SER A 83 -1.22 25.78 3.57
C SER A 83 -0.58 24.45 4.01
N PRO A 84 0.29 23.87 3.20
CA PRO A 84 1.09 22.73 3.61
C PRO A 84 1.88 23.01 4.89
N GLN A 85 2.08 21.98 5.72
CA GLN A 85 2.84 22.09 6.95
C GLN A 85 4.31 22.44 6.66
N ALA A 86 4.76 23.60 7.10
CA ALA A 86 6.09 24.14 6.79
C ALA A 86 7.26 23.27 7.28
N SER A 87 7.06 22.49 8.35
CA SER A 87 8.08 21.57 8.90
C SER A 87 8.24 20.27 8.11
N LEU A 88 7.37 19.99 7.15
CA LEU A 88 7.39 18.77 6.33
C LEU A 88 7.69 19.11 4.87
N GLN A 89 8.45 18.24 4.23
CA GLN A 89 8.81 18.42 2.84
C GLN A 89 7.71 17.89 1.91
N VAL A 90 7.02 18.78 1.21
CA VAL A 90 6.08 18.41 0.15
C VAL A 90 6.82 17.70 -0.97
N ARG A 91 6.33 16.56 -1.43
CA ARG A 91 6.89 15.78 -2.54
C ARG A 91 5.97 15.69 -3.74
N LEU A 92 4.67 15.68 -3.50
CA LEU A 92 3.62 15.65 -4.50
C LEU A 92 2.41 16.39 -3.96
N ALA A 93 1.78 17.22 -4.79
CA ALA A 93 0.47 17.82 -4.50
C ALA A 93 -0.47 17.62 -5.69
N ILE A 94 -1.71 17.23 -5.42
CA ILE A 94 -2.79 17.10 -6.40
C ILE A 94 -3.93 18.01 -5.96
N HIS A 95 -4.12 19.10 -6.71
CA HIS A 95 -5.13 20.12 -6.43
C HIS A 95 -6.42 19.81 -7.19
N THR A 96 -7.53 19.82 -6.50
CA THR A 96 -8.87 19.75 -7.10
C THR A 96 -9.62 21.09 -6.91
N ALA A 97 -10.91 21.14 -7.20
CA ALA A 97 -11.74 22.29 -6.90
C ALA A 97 -12.07 22.41 -5.39
N GLU A 98 -11.95 21.33 -4.63
CA GLU A 98 -12.47 21.21 -3.27
C GLU A 98 -11.39 20.95 -2.22
N SER A 99 -10.24 20.39 -2.63
CA SER A 99 -9.19 19.98 -1.71
C SER A 99 -7.84 19.86 -2.40
N VAL A 100 -6.79 19.74 -1.59
CA VAL A 100 -5.43 19.43 -2.04
C VAL A 100 -4.97 18.16 -1.34
N ALA A 101 -4.64 17.12 -2.11
CA ALA A 101 -3.98 15.94 -1.58
C ALA A 101 -2.47 16.13 -1.63
N VAL A 102 -1.81 16.09 -0.48
CA VAL A 102 -0.38 16.35 -0.34
C VAL A 102 0.34 15.12 0.20
N LEU A 103 1.39 14.70 -0.49
CA LEU A 103 2.32 13.66 -0.02
C LEU A 103 3.59 14.32 0.50
N TYR A 104 3.85 14.13 1.78
CA TYR A 104 5.05 14.60 2.44
C TYR A 104 6.14 13.53 2.51
N SER A 105 7.38 13.95 2.49
CA SER A 105 8.59 13.19 2.89
C SER A 105 8.79 11.81 2.23
N ALA A 106 8.01 11.48 1.20
CA ALA A 106 8.20 10.26 0.41
C ALA A 106 9.31 10.47 -0.63
N SER A 107 10.10 9.43 -0.90
CA SER A 107 11.16 9.47 -1.91
C SER A 107 10.89 8.58 -3.13
N ALA A 108 9.95 7.62 -2.99
CA ALA A 108 9.58 6.74 -4.09
C ALA A 108 8.26 7.24 -4.72
N ILE A 109 8.38 8.06 -5.75
CA ILE A 109 7.26 8.56 -6.57
C ILE A 109 7.65 8.38 -8.04
N GLU A 110 6.77 7.74 -8.80
CA GLU A 110 6.97 7.47 -10.22
C GLU A 110 5.66 7.71 -10.97
N VAL A 111 5.75 8.00 -12.27
CA VAL A 111 4.60 8.07 -13.16
C VAL A 111 4.77 7.01 -14.24
N TRP A 112 3.77 6.16 -14.38
CA TRP A 112 3.74 5.03 -15.28
C TRP A 112 2.57 5.12 -16.24
N ASN A 113 2.73 4.57 -17.45
CA ASN A 113 1.56 4.23 -18.26
C ASN A 113 0.79 3.11 -17.53
N SER A 114 -0.51 3.27 -17.36
CA SER A 114 -1.34 2.32 -16.62
C SER A 114 -1.31 0.91 -17.22
N ALA A 115 -1.13 0.79 -18.54
CA ALA A 115 -0.99 -0.49 -19.22
C ALA A 115 0.31 -1.24 -18.83
N ASP A 116 1.35 -0.49 -18.45
CA ASP A 116 2.67 -1.05 -18.10
C ASP A 116 2.86 -1.32 -16.61
N LEU A 117 1.88 -1.01 -15.76
CA LEU A 117 1.98 -1.22 -14.30
C LEU A 117 2.31 -2.67 -13.91
N HIS A 118 1.87 -3.65 -14.70
CA HIS A 118 2.22 -5.05 -14.48
C HIS A 118 3.72 -5.34 -14.57
N ARG A 119 4.50 -4.44 -15.20
CA ARG A 119 5.96 -4.53 -15.33
C ARG A 119 6.70 -3.81 -14.19
N HIS A 120 6.00 -3.03 -13.37
CA HIS A 120 6.62 -2.27 -12.29
C HIS A 120 7.33 -3.21 -11.31
N PRO A 121 8.61 -2.99 -10.96
CA PRO A 121 9.43 -3.92 -10.18
C PRO A 121 8.82 -4.33 -8.84
N TYR A 122 8.20 -3.40 -8.13
CA TYR A 122 7.51 -3.68 -6.87
C TYR A 122 6.19 -4.43 -7.09
N LEU A 123 5.33 -3.92 -7.99
CA LEU A 123 3.97 -4.44 -8.17
C LEU A 123 3.94 -5.88 -8.71
N ARG A 124 4.84 -6.21 -9.65
CA ARG A 124 4.94 -7.57 -10.22
C ARG A 124 5.38 -8.65 -9.22
N ARG A 125 5.95 -8.24 -8.08
CA ARG A 125 6.45 -9.15 -7.06
C ARG A 125 5.48 -9.35 -5.91
N LEU A 126 4.37 -8.62 -5.88
CA LEU A 126 3.40 -8.72 -4.79
C LEU A 126 2.79 -10.12 -4.75
N GLY A 127 2.78 -10.69 -3.55
CA GLY A 127 2.05 -11.91 -3.24
C GLY A 127 0.59 -11.64 -2.93
N VAL A 128 0.01 -12.44 -2.03
CA VAL A 128 -1.40 -12.30 -1.67
C VAL A 128 -1.66 -10.98 -0.93
N GLU A 129 -2.50 -10.14 -1.48
CA GLU A 129 -2.92 -8.87 -0.87
C GLU A 129 -4.05 -9.09 0.14
N LEU A 130 -3.73 -9.05 1.43
CA LEU A 130 -4.66 -9.44 2.52
C LEU A 130 -5.91 -8.56 2.63
N LEU A 131 -5.86 -7.33 2.12
CA LEU A 131 -6.98 -6.38 2.10
C LEU A 131 -7.72 -6.30 0.77
N SER A 132 -7.33 -7.11 -0.22
CA SER A 132 -8.14 -7.23 -1.44
C SER A 132 -9.50 -7.83 -1.11
N PRO A 133 -10.61 -7.30 -1.67
CA PRO A 133 -11.95 -7.85 -1.48
C PRO A 133 -12.06 -9.32 -1.90
N ASP A 134 -11.27 -9.71 -2.91
CA ASP A 134 -11.28 -11.06 -3.48
C ASP A 134 -10.43 -12.06 -2.70
N THR A 135 -9.58 -11.59 -1.77
CA THR A 135 -8.71 -12.47 -0.99
C THR A 135 -9.51 -13.27 0.02
N ARG A 136 -9.42 -14.58 -0.08
CA ARG A 136 -10.07 -15.55 0.82
C ARG A 136 -9.03 -16.29 1.65
N ALA A 137 -9.48 -16.92 2.72
CA ALA A 137 -8.61 -17.74 3.59
C ALA A 137 -7.89 -18.85 2.80
N ALA A 138 -8.53 -19.41 1.77
CA ALA A 138 -7.91 -20.40 0.90
C ALA A 138 -6.68 -19.82 0.18
N SER A 139 -6.78 -18.63 -0.43
CA SER A 139 -5.66 -18.00 -1.14
C SER A 139 -4.45 -17.78 -0.21
N VAL A 140 -4.71 -17.40 1.04
CA VAL A 140 -3.64 -17.24 2.04
C VAL A 140 -3.05 -18.59 2.45
N ALA A 141 -3.89 -19.61 2.60
CA ALA A 141 -3.45 -20.97 2.92
C ALA A 141 -2.60 -21.56 1.78
N ASP A 142 -3.00 -21.35 0.53
CA ASP A 142 -2.25 -21.79 -0.66
C ASP A 142 -0.85 -21.14 -0.69
N GLN A 143 -0.78 -19.83 -0.41
CA GLN A 143 0.48 -19.11 -0.34
C GLN A 143 1.39 -19.64 0.79
N VAL A 144 0.84 -19.95 1.97
CA VAL A 144 1.59 -20.55 3.09
C VAL A 144 2.06 -21.96 2.77
N ASN A 145 1.34 -22.70 1.95
CA ASN A 145 1.70 -24.06 1.53
C ASN A 145 2.60 -24.12 0.29
N ASP A 146 2.85 -23.00 -0.36
CA ASP A 146 3.69 -22.95 -1.55
C ASP A 146 5.13 -23.37 -1.22
N PRO A 147 5.67 -24.41 -1.89
CA PRO A 147 7.02 -24.95 -1.63
C PRO A 147 8.15 -23.92 -1.72
N ARG A 148 7.97 -22.84 -2.50
CA ARG A 148 8.93 -21.75 -2.63
C ARG A 148 9.29 -21.11 -1.28
N TRP A 149 8.36 -21.14 -0.34
CA TRP A 149 8.51 -20.52 0.99
C TRP A 149 8.98 -21.50 2.06
N ALA A 150 8.94 -22.81 1.80
CA ALA A 150 9.18 -23.84 2.81
C ALA A 150 10.51 -23.67 3.58
N ARG A 151 11.58 -23.26 2.90
CA ARG A 151 12.90 -23.08 3.51
C ARG A 151 13.09 -21.72 4.19
N LYS A 152 12.18 -20.77 4.01
CA LYS A 152 12.27 -19.43 4.61
C LYS A 152 11.84 -19.45 6.07
N GLY A 153 12.57 -18.67 6.90
CA GLY A 153 12.13 -18.35 8.25
C GLY A 153 10.86 -17.54 8.21
N ILE A 154 9.90 -17.89 9.04
CA ILE A 154 8.55 -17.30 9.02
C ILE A 154 8.55 -15.79 9.26
N ALA A 155 9.38 -15.31 10.20
CA ALA A 155 9.46 -13.89 10.49
C ALA A 155 9.95 -13.06 9.28
N GLY A 156 10.93 -13.57 8.54
CA GLY A 156 11.43 -12.93 7.31
C GLY A 156 10.43 -13.05 6.15
N ALA A 157 9.76 -14.19 6.01
CA ALA A 157 8.76 -14.38 4.96
C ALA A 157 7.57 -13.43 5.12
N LEU A 158 7.08 -13.21 6.34
CA LEU A 158 5.99 -12.26 6.61
C LEU A 158 6.33 -10.82 6.25
N LEU A 159 7.61 -10.42 6.24
CA LEU A 159 8.04 -9.09 5.79
C LEU A 159 8.26 -9.01 4.27
N ASP A 160 8.38 -10.15 3.60
CA ASP A 160 8.52 -10.20 2.14
C ASP A 160 7.17 -9.92 1.47
N GLN A 161 7.09 -8.80 0.76
CA GLN A 161 5.85 -8.40 0.08
C GLN A 161 5.43 -9.39 -1.02
N GLY A 162 6.31 -10.25 -1.47
CA GLY A 162 6.01 -11.36 -2.38
C GLY A 162 5.33 -12.55 -1.69
N PHE A 163 5.36 -12.61 -0.37
CA PHE A 163 4.62 -13.62 0.41
C PHE A 163 3.21 -13.12 0.73
N LEU A 164 3.07 -12.22 1.68
CA LEU A 164 1.79 -11.61 2.06
C LEU A 164 1.95 -10.08 1.98
N ALA A 165 1.36 -9.49 0.95
CA ALA A 165 1.50 -8.06 0.68
C ALA A 165 0.80 -7.22 1.76
N GLY A 166 1.46 -6.13 2.15
CA GLY A 166 0.99 -5.20 3.17
C GLY A 166 1.49 -5.49 4.59
N VAL A 167 1.98 -6.69 4.89
CA VAL A 167 2.50 -7.03 6.23
C VAL A 167 3.81 -6.31 6.50
N GLY A 168 3.93 -5.73 7.68
CA GLY A 168 5.13 -5.12 8.20
C GLY A 168 5.46 -5.62 9.60
N ASN A 169 6.20 -4.81 10.37
CA ASN A 169 6.77 -5.26 11.63
C ASN A 169 5.71 -5.54 12.72
N TYR A 170 4.71 -4.65 12.86
CA TYR A 170 3.70 -4.87 13.89
C TYR A 170 2.77 -6.03 13.52
N LEU A 171 2.26 -6.05 12.27
CA LEU A 171 1.41 -7.17 11.82
C LEU A 171 2.14 -8.51 11.92
N ARG A 172 3.42 -8.58 11.52
CA ARG A 172 4.23 -9.78 11.71
C ARG A 172 4.22 -10.26 13.15
N SER A 173 4.48 -9.36 14.09
CA SER A 173 4.56 -9.70 15.51
C SER A 173 3.23 -10.19 16.06
N GLU A 174 2.14 -9.49 15.74
CA GLU A 174 0.78 -9.87 16.15
C GLU A 174 0.32 -11.18 15.51
N ILE A 175 0.61 -11.38 14.22
CA ILE A 175 0.27 -12.62 13.49
C ILE A 175 0.95 -13.82 14.14
N LEU A 176 2.25 -13.72 14.42
CA LEU A 176 3.01 -14.82 15.03
C LEU A 176 2.56 -15.09 16.46
N PHE A 177 2.28 -14.03 17.22
CA PHE A 177 1.77 -14.16 18.60
C PHE A 177 0.40 -14.88 18.65
N VAL A 178 -0.57 -14.42 17.85
CA VAL A 178 -1.92 -15.00 17.81
C VAL A 178 -1.89 -16.43 17.23
N ALA A 179 -1.05 -16.68 16.24
CA ALA A 179 -0.87 -18.01 15.67
C ALA A 179 -0.08 -18.97 16.59
N ARG A 180 0.56 -18.46 17.65
CA ARG A 180 1.45 -19.19 18.57
C ARG A 180 2.58 -19.90 17.83
N ILE A 181 3.25 -19.17 16.92
CA ILE A 181 4.35 -19.67 16.10
C ILE A 181 5.65 -19.03 16.56
N ASP A 182 6.69 -19.85 16.77
CA ASP A 182 8.04 -19.37 17.02
C ASP A 182 8.53 -18.55 15.82
N PRO A 183 8.94 -17.27 16.00
CA PRO A 183 9.44 -16.44 14.91
C PRO A 183 10.68 -17.01 14.20
N ASN A 184 11.42 -17.91 14.84
CA ASN A 184 12.59 -18.58 14.27
C ASN A 184 12.24 -19.84 13.46
N ALA A 185 10.99 -20.32 13.51
CA ALA A 185 10.57 -21.48 12.75
C ALA A 185 10.66 -21.26 11.25
N ARG A 186 10.89 -22.31 10.48
CA ARG A 186 10.73 -22.30 9.02
C ARG A 186 9.27 -22.64 8.66
N ILE A 187 8.80 -22.08 7.55
CA ILE A 187 7.43 -22.35 7.08
C ILE A 187 7.20 -23.84 6.83
N GLY A 188 8.20 -24.54 6.28
CA GLY A 188 8.11 -25.98 6.01
C GLY A 188 7.97 -26.85 7.26
N ASP A 189 8.51 -26.38 8.39
CA ASP A 189 8.49 -27.14 9.65
C ASP A 189 7.17 -26.97 10.44
N LEU A 190 6.30 -26.04 9.99
CA LEU A 190 5.01 -25.84 10.61
C LEU A 190 4.07 -27.03 10.35
N THR A 191 3.37 -27.45 11.39
CA THR A 191 2.29 -28.42 11.26
C THR A 191 1.16 -27.88 10.37
N ILE A 192 0.31 -28.76 9.85
CA ILE A 192 -0.88 -28.34 9.09
C ILE A 192 -1.76 -27.40 9.92
N ALA A 193 -1.91 -27.67 11.22
CA ALA A 193 -2.66 -26.83 12.15
C ALA A 193 -1.98 -25.45 12.31
N GLY A 194 -0.65 -25.40 12.43
CA GLY A 194 0.13 -24.16 12.50
C GLY A 194 0.00 -23.30 11.23
N LYS A 195 0.10 -23.92 10.05
CA LYS A 195 -0.11 -23.21 8.76
C LYS A 195 -1.53 -22.64 8.64
N ARG A 196 -2.54 -23.39 9.07
CA ARG A 196 -3.92 -22.89 9.11
C ARG A 196 -4.11 -21.74 10.10
N ALA A 197 -3.47 -21.84 11.28
CA ALA A 197 -3.50 -20.78 12.28
C ALA A 197 -2.84 -19.50 11.74
N LEU A 198 -1.67 -19.63 11.10
CA LEU A 198 -0.97 -18.52 10.44
C LEU A 198 -1.84 -17.82 9.40
N ALA A 199 -2.44 -18.58 8.49
CA ALA A 199 -3.28 -18.02 7.43
C ALA A 199 -4.49 -17.26 7.98
N ARG A 200 -5.15 -17.83 8.99
CA ARG A 200 -6.29 -17.17 9.67
C ARG A 200 -5.85 -15.90 10.41
N ALA A 201 -4.76 -15.97 11.18
CA ALA A 201 -4.25 -14.83 11.92
C ALA A 201 -3.86 -13.70 10.96
N ALA A 202 -3.11 -14.00 9.88
CA ALA A 202 -2.72 -13.01 8.88
C ALA A 202 -3.93 -12.28 8.28
N LEU A 203 -4.93 -13.00 7.83
CA LEU A 203 -6.12 -12.40 7.21
C LEU A 203 -6.95 -11.60 8.22
N ASN A 204 -7.24 -12.19 9.39
CA ASN A 204 -8.12 -11.59 10.38
C ASN A 204 -7.51 -10.35 11.02
N LEU A 205 -6.25 -10.42 11.45
CA LEU A 205 -5.58 -9.29 12.11
C LEU A 205 -5.37 -8.11 11.15
N THR A 206 -4.98 -8.38 9.90
CA THR A 206 -4.84 -7.32 8.90
C THR A 206 -6.17 -6.61 8.64
N ARG A 207 -7.27 -7.37 8.51
CA ARG A 207 -8.62 -6.80 8.34
C ARG A 207 -9.13 -6.09 9.60
N GLN A 208 -8.84 -6.65 10.77
CA GLN A 208 -9.16 -6.00 12.04
C GLN A 208 -8.43 -4.68 12.16
N SER A 209 -7.11 -4.66 11.97
CA SER A 209 -6.30 -3.45 12.02
C SER A 209 -6.80 -2.36 11.05
N TYR A 210 -7.22 -2.74 9.84
CA TYR A 210 -7.84 -1.79 8.91
C TYR A 210 -9.13 -1.17 9.50
N ARG A 211 -9.99 -1.97 10.15
CA ARG A 211 -11.27 -1.50 10.72
C ARG A 211 -11.08 -0.67 11.99
N THR A 212 -10.12 -1.04 12.84
CA THR A 212 -9.95 -0.44 14.18
C THR A 212 -8.97 0.74 14.22
N GLY A 213 -8.26 1.03 13.13
CA GLY A 213 -7.27 2.09 13.11
C GLY A 213 -5.84 1.67 13.46
N GLY A 214 -5.52 0.38 13.32
CA GLY A 214 -4.15 -0.12 13.46
C GLY A 214 -3.83 -0.75 14.81
N ILE A 215 -4.83 -1.01 15.65
CA ILE A 215 -4.69 -1.74 16.92
C ILE A 215 -5.31 -3.12 16.75
N THR A 216 -4.58 -4.12 17.17
CA THR A 216 -5.01 -5.52 17.17
C THR A 216 -5.61 -5.92 18.50
#